data_00db5ea52fe9f4c9d67d5e83892d46fc
#
_entry.id   00db5ea52fe9f4c9d67d5e83892d46fc
#
_cell.length_a   1.000
_cell.length_b   1.000
_cell.length_c   1.000
_cell.angle_alpha   90.00
_cell.angle_beta   90.00
_cell.angle_gamma   90.00
#
_symmetry.space_group_name_H-M   'P 1'
#
loop_
_entity.id
_entity.type
_entity.pdbx_description
1 polymer ?
#
loop_
_entity_poly.entity_id
_entity_poly.type
_entity_poly.pdbx_seq_one_letter_code
_entity_poly.pdbx_strand_id
1 'polypeptide(L)'
;MKKSTLTVFFIIVGCMLFLSGIWIYFQKKLDQVDLGEGEGASSYAKHYLMIAGAENTLMWDSIYESASQAAKDADAYLELIEPGHDSNYNQADYLRIGIASQVDGIILEADGSDEEQELIQE
;
A
#
# COMPACT_ATOMS: atom_id res chain seq x y z
N MET A 1 1.25 -55.02 -12.68
CA MET A 1 0.28 -53.99 -12.29
C MET A 1 0.60 -53.29 -10.95
N LYS A 2 0.94 -54.01 -9.90
CA LYS A 2 1.21 -53.43 -8.57
C LYS A 2 2.40 -52.43 -8.51
N LYS A 3 3.46 -52.65 -9.28
CA LYS A 3 4.63 -51.74 -9.28
C LYS A 3 4.34 -50.41 -9.97
N SER A 4 3.59 -50.40 -11.06
CA SER A 4 3.21 -49.20 -11.80
C SER A 4 2.27 -48.30 -10.97
N THR A 5 1.31 -48.87 -10.26
CA THR A 5 0.39 -48.17 -9.39
C THR A 5 1.12 -47.51 -8.21
N LEU A 6 2.10 -48.18 -7.65
CA LEU A 6 2.92 -47.70 -6.56
C LEU A 6 3.77 -46.52 -7.02
N THR A 7 4.35 -46.59 -8.23
CA THR A 7 5.16 -45.48 -8.81
C THR A 7 4.30 -44.24 -9.06
N VAL A 8 3.11 -44.41 -9.62
CA VAL A 8 2.17 -43.31 -9.83
C VAL A 8 1.76 -42.65 -8.51
N PHE A 9 1.51 -43.47 -7.48
CA PHE A 9 1.19 -42.94 -6.14
C PHE A 9 2.31 -42.09 -5.56
N PHE A 10 3.58 -42.52 -5.66
CA PHE A 10 4.71 -41.71 -5.19
C PHE A 10 4.92 -40.41 -5.98
N ILE A 11 4.65 -40.43 -7.29
CA ILE A 11 4.70 -39.22 -8.11
C ILE A 11 3.65 -38.22 -7.65
N ILE A 12 2.42 -38.65 -7.42
CA ILE A 12 1.33 -37.77 -6.96
C ILE A 12 1.65 -37.15 -5.59
N VAL A 13 2.12 -37.97 -4.65
CA VAL A 13 2.53 -37.50 -3.31
C VAL A 13 3.68 -36.53 -3.40
N GLY A 14 4.69 -36.80 -4.24
CA GLY A 14 5.80 -35.90 -4.48
C GLY A 14 5.36 -34.57 -5.06
N CYS A 15 4.44 -34.56 -6.04
CA CYS A 15 3.86 -33.33 -6.58
C CYS A 15 3.08 -32.52 -5.55
N MET A 16 2.29 -33.19 -4.69
CA MET A 16 1.55 -32.52 -3.62
C MET A 16 2.48 -31.85 -2.60
N LEU A 17 3.55 -32.52 -2.20
CA LEU A 17 4.54 -31.97 -1.28
C LEU A 17 5.30 -30.78 -1.90
N PHE A 18 5.60 -30.88 -3.20
CA PHE A 18 6.28 -29.79 -3.93
C PHE A 18 5.40 -28.55 -4.05
N LEU A 19 4.13 -28.72 -4.39
CA LEU A 19 3.15 -27.63 -4.46
C LEU A 19 2.92 -26.99 -3.08
N SER A 20 2.87 -27.79 -2.01
CA SER A 20 2.76 -27.28 -0.63
C SER A 20 3.98 -26.47 -0.23
N GLY A 21 5.18 -26.89 -0.62
CA GLY A 21 6.43 -26.17 -0.37
C GLY A 21 6.48 -24.83 -1.10
N ILE A 22 6.03 -24.80 -2.36
CA ILE A 22 5.91 -23.55 -3.14
C ILE A 22 4.92 -22.60 -2.48
N TRP A 23 3.77 -23.10 -2.03
CA TRP A 23 2.75 -22.29 -1.35
C TRP A 23 3.31 -21.63 -0.08
N ILE A 24 3.99 -22.38 0.77
CA ILE A 24 4.60 -21.87 2.00
C ILE A 24 5.73 -20.88 1.68
N TYR A 25 6.51 -21.12 0.63
CA TYR A 25 7.56 -20.20 0.18
C TYR A 25 6.97 -18.87 -0.30
N PHE A 26 5.88 -18.92 -1.07
CA PHE A 26 5.18 -17.72 -1.52
C PHE A 26 4.54 -16.95 -0.37
N GLN A 27 3.91 -17.63 0.59
CA GLN A 27 3.38 -16.96 1.78
C GLN A 27 4.48 -16.23 2.56
N LYS A 28 5.60 -16.89 2.85
CA LYS A 28 6.72 -16.25 3.55
C LYS A 28 7.35 -15.11 2.76
N LYS A 29 7.33 -15.16 1.44
CA LYS A 29 7.86 -14.10 0.59
C LYS A 29 6.87 -12.92 0.49
N LEU A 30 5.57 -13.16 0.52
CA LEU A 30 4.54 -12.13 0.63
C LEU A 30 4.60 -11.43 1.99
N ASP A 31 4.85 -12.16 3.08
CA ASP A 31 5.07 -11.59 4.41
C ASP A 31 6.37 -10.75 4.51
N GLN A 32 7.32 -10.96 3.60
CA GLN A 32 8.58 -10.19 3.52
C GLN A 32 8.55 -9.06 2.49
N VAL A 33 7.61 -9.07 1.56
CA VAL A 33 7.27 -7.90 0.78
C VAL A 33 6.33 -7.09 1.65
N ASP A 34 6.93 -6.29 2.52
CA ASP A 34 6.32 -5.13 3.12
C ASP A 34 5.97 -4.17 1.96
N LEU A 35 4.91 -4.54 1.26
CA LEU A 35 4.10 -3.56 0.57
C LEU A 35 3.53 -2.77 1.72
N GLY A 36 3.99 -1.55 1.95
CA GLY A 36 3.58 -0.65 3.02
C GLY A 36 2.06 -0.43 3.11
N GLU A 37 1.30 -1.48 2.81
CA GLU A 37 -0.15 -1.56 2.77
C GLU A 37 -0.65 -2.46 3.88
N GLY A 38 -1.11 -1.84 4.94
CA GLY A 38 -2.27 -2.36 5.62
C GLY A 38 -2.13 -3.02 6.97
N GLU A 39 -0.98 -3.46 7.47
CA GLU A 39 -0.93 -3.91 8.87
C GLU A 39 -1.06 -2.74 9.86
N GLY A 40 -0.68 -1.53 9.43
CA GLY A 40 -0.88 -0.30 10.20
C GLY A 40 -2.31 0.23 10.14
N ALA A 41 -2.91 0.30 8.95
CA ALA A 41 -4.21 0.96 8.73
C ALA A 41 -5.39 0.23 9.39
N SER A 42 -5.40 -1.11 9.39
CA SER A 42 -6.49 -1.90 9.97
C SER A 42 -6.55 -1.88 11.50
N SER A 43 -5.48 -1.43 12.16
CA SER A 43 -5.37 -1.34 13.62
C SER A 43 -5.83 0.01 14.17
N TYR A 44 -5.94 1.04 13.33
CA TYR A 44 -6.31 2.40 13.72
C TYR A 44 -7.76 2.72 13.41
N ALA A 45 -8.36 3.60 14.21
CA ALA A 45 -9.75 4.01 14.05
C ALA A 45 -9.98 4.88 12.82
N LYS A 46 -8.92 5.59 12.35
CA LYS A 46 -8.97 6.51 11.21
C LYS A 46 -7.77 6.35 10.29
N HIS A 47 -7.99 6.64 9.01
CA HIS A 47 -6.97 6.63 7.98
C HIS A 47 -6.90 7.98 7.26
N TYR A 48 -5.75 8.61 7.31
CA TYR A 48 -5.45 9.86 6.60
C TYR A 48 -4.39 9.63 5.53
N LEU A 49 -4.49 10.36 4.45
CA LEU A 49 -3.55 10.34 3.34
C LEU A 49 -2.83 11.68 3.24
N MET A 50 -1.51 11.67 3.17
CA MET A 50 -0.69 12.84 2.86
C MET A 50 -0.11 12.68 1.47
N ILE A 51 -0.39 13.64 0.59
CA ILE A 51 0.15 13.70 -0.77
C ILE A 51 1.20 14.81 -0.79
N ALA A 52 2.48 14.41 -0.85
CA ALA A 52 3.60 15.35 -0.87
C ALA A 52 3.67 16.08 -2.21
N GLY A 53 4.12 17.32 -2.19
CA GLY A 53 4.49 18.03 -3.40
C GLY A 53 5.76 17.45 -4.03
N ALA A 54 5.87 17.51 -5.36
CA ALA A 54 7.02 16.99 -6.09
C ALA A 54 8.33 17.78 -5.79
N GLU A 55 8.21 18.98 -5.28
CA GLU A 55 9.32 19.83 -4.87
C GLU A 55 9.49 19.77 -3.35
N ASN A 56 10.74 19.80 -2.86
CA ASN A 56 11.07 19.81 -1.42
C ASN A 56 10.75 18.53 -0.62
N THR A 57 11.17 17.38 -1.11
CA THR A 57 11.02 16.08 -0.40
C THR A 57 11.50 16.14 1.06
N LEU A 58 12.62 16.76 1.36
CA LEU A 58 13.14 16.90 2.74
C LEU A 58 12.19 17.63 3.70
N MET A 59 11.45 18.61 3.19
CA MET A 59 10.45 19.31 3.98
C MET A 59 9.27 18.40 4.28
N TRP A 60 8.81 17.66 3.27
CA TRP A 60 7.70 16.72 3.40
C TRP A 60 8.01 15.55 4.33
N ASP A 61 9.24 15.03 4.30
CA ASP A 61 9.71 14.02 5.25
C ASP A 61 9.57 14.49 6.69
N SER A 62 10.02 15.72 6.98
CA SER A 62 9.94 16.30 8.33
C SER A 62 8.50 16.56 8.78
N ILE A 63 7.64 17.00 7.86
CA ILE A 63 6.20 17.19 8.12
C ILE A 63 5.55 15.85 8.39
N TYR A 64 5.82 14.85 7.56
CA TYR A 64 5.27 13.53 7.71
C TYR A 64 5.68 12.87 9.03
N GLU A 65 6.94 12.95 9.41
CA GLU A 65 7.42 12.39 10.67
C GLU A 65 6.63 12.96 11.87
N SER A 66 6.49 14.27 11.92
CA SER A 66 5.76 14.96 12.99
C SER A 66 4.25 14.65 12.94
N ALA A 67 3.65 14.66 11.75
CA ALA A 67 2.23 14.39 11.56
C ALA A 67 1.88 12.91 11.83
N SER A 68 2.75 11.98 11.43
CA SER A 68 2.59 10.55 11.67
C SER A 68 2.61 10.24 13.18
N GLN A 69 3.48 10.90 13.94
CA GLN A 69 3.48 10.74 15.39
C GLN A 69 2.19 11.27 16.02
N ALA A 70 1.73 12.44 15.61
CA ALA A 70 0.48 13.02 16.10
C ALA A 70 -0.74 12.17 15.70
N ALA A 71 -0.75 11.58 14.52
CA ALA A 71 -1.79 10.67 14.07
C ALA A 71 -1.85 9.41 14.94
N LYS A 72 -0.71 8.79 15.24
CA LYS A 72 -0.63 7.62 16.14
C LYS A 72 -1.17 7.94 17.52
N ASP A 73 -0.83 9.09 18.08
CA ASP A 73 -1.31 9.55 19.40
C ASP A 73 -2.83 9.77 19.40
N ALA A 74 -3.42 10.02 18.23
CA ALA A 74 -4.86 10.21 18.02
C ALA A 74 -5.59 8.94 17.49
N ASP A 75 -4.97 7.77 17.59
CA ASP A 75 -5.50 6.49 17.05
C ASP A 75 -5.84 6.58 15.55
N ALA A 76 -4.94 7.21 14.79
CA ALA A 76 -5.05 7.36 13.35
C ALA A 76 -3.79 6.88 12.64
N TYR A 77 -3.97 6.33 11.44
CA TYR A 77 -2.90 6.00 10.51
C TYR A 77 -2.74 7.11 9.49
N LEU A 78 -1.52 7.57 9.28
CA LEU A 78 -1.18 8.52 8.24
C LEU A 78 -0.29 7.84 7.19
N GLU A 79 -0.80 7.76 5.98
CA GLU A 79 -0.09 7.25 4.81
C GLU A 79 0.53 8.41 4.03
N LEU A 80 1.78 8.24 3.55
CA LEU A 80 2.45 9.20 2.69
C LEU A 80 2.50 8.69 1.25
N ILE A 81 2.03 9.49 0.32
CA ILE A 81 2.27 9.31 -1.11
C ILE A 81 3.22 10.39 -1.60
N GLU A 82 4.34 9.97 -2.18
CA GLU A 82 5.29 10.85 -2.83
C GLU A 82 5.15 10.68 -4.35
N PRO A 83 4.71 11.72 -5.09
CA PRO A 83 4.71 11.67 -6.55
C PRO A 83 6.13 11.51 -7.07
N GLY A 84 6.42 10.38 -7.71
CA GLY A 84 7.73 10.13 -8.31
C GLY A 84 7.95 11.03 -9.54
N HIS A 85 9.20 11.46 -9.77
CA HIS A 85 9.59 12.25 -10.95
C HIS A 85 9.28 11.55 -12.29
N ASP A 86 9.19 10.22 -12.29
CA ASP A 86 8.92 9.39 -13.47
C ASP A 86 7.48 8.83 -13.50
N SER A 87 6.61 9.28 -12.60
CA SER A 87 5.23 8.82 -12.60
C SER A 87 4.44 9.52 -13.71
N ASN A 88 3.62 8.74 -14.44
CA ASN A 88 2.66 9.29 -15.40
C ASN A 88 1.43 9.93 -14.72
N TYR A 89 1.40 9.93 -13.38
CA TYR A 89 0.31 10.47 -12.57
C TYR A 89 0.67 11.89 -12.11
N ASN A 90 -0.28 12.79 -12.25
CA ASN A 90 -0.20 14.13 -11.67
C ASN A 90 -0.79 14.15 -10.26
N GLN A 91 -0.73 15.28 -9.58
CA GLN A 91 -1.23 15.43 -8.21
C GLN A 91 -2.75 15.20 -8.12
N ALA A 92 -3.51 15.66 -9.11
CA ALA A 92 -4.95 15.42 -9.18
C ALA A 92 -5.30 13.93 -9.29
N ASP A 93 -4.46 13.13 -9.98
CA ASP A 93 -4.64 11.67 -10.04
C ASP A 93 -4.46 11.02 -8.67
N TYR A 94 -3.47 11.44 -7.90
CA TYR A 94 -3.29 10.95 -6.52
C TYR A 94 -4.43 11.39 -5.60
N LEU A 95 -4.95 12.60 -5.79
CA LEU A 95 -6.12 13.07 -5.05
C LEU A 95 -7.36 12.22 -5.37
N ARG A 96 -7.60 11.87 -6.66
CA ARG A 96 -8.67 10.95 -7.04
C ARG A 96 -8.52 9.57 -6.41
N ILE A 97 -7.30 9.06 -6.33
CA ILE A 97 -7.03 7.77 -5.67
C ILE A 97 -7.39 7.87 -4.19
N GLY A 98 -7.00 8.94 -3.51
CA GLY A 98 -7.33 9.18 -2.10
C GLY A 98 -8.83 9.25 -1.85
N ILE A 99 -9.57 9.99 -2.69
CA ILE A 99 -11.04 10.08 -2.63
C ILE A 99 -11.67 8.70 -2.85
N ALA A 100 -11.23 7.97 -3.89
CA ALA A 100 -11.73 6.63 -4.19
C ALA A 100 -11.46 5.60 -3.09
N SER A 101 -10.36 5.77 -2.36
CA SER A 101 -9.97 4.93 -1.22
C SER A 101 -10.77 5.21 0.05
N GLN A 102 -11.62 6.23 0.04
CA GLN A 102 -12.50 6.60 1.16
C GLN A 102 -11.73 6.81 2.48
N VAL A 103 -10.56 7.43 2.42
CA VAL A 103 -9.80 7.83 3.61
C VAL A 103 -10.57 8.89 4.39
N ASP A 104 -10.34 9.00 5.71
CA ASP A 104 -11.03 9.97 6.58
C ASP A 104 -10.62 11.41 6.32
N GLY A 105 -9.47 11.64 5.69
CA GLY A 105 -9.02 12.96 5.28
C GLY A 105 -7.75 12.92 4.45
N ILE A 106 -7.53 13.97 3.67
CA ILE A 106 -6.39 14.11 2.77
C ILE A 106 -5.67 15.41 3.09
N ILE A 107 -4.35 15.35 3.21
CA ILE A 107 -3.44 16.48 3.37
C ILE A 107 -2.65 16.57 2.07
N LEU A 108 -2.71 17.72 1.40
CA LEU A 108 -1.97 17.92 0.17
C LEU A 108 -1.43 19.36 0.07
N GLU A 109 -0.38 19.54 -0.71
CA GLU A 109 0.05 20.85 -1.18
C GLU A 109 -0.72 21.14 -2.47
N ALA A 110 -1.68 22.07 -2.41
CA ALA A 110 -2.48 22.41 -3.58
C ALA A 110 -1.63 23.11 -4.65
N ASP A 111 -1.68 22.61 -5.88
CA ASP A 111 -1.02 23.23 -7.02
C ASP A 111 -1.87 24.35 -7.64
N GLY A 112 -3.14 24.46 -7.22
CA GLY A 112 -4.07 25.49 -7.65
C GLY A 112 -4.66 25.26 -9.04
N SER A 113 -4.49 24.07 -9.61
CA SER A 113 -5.11 23.71 -10.89
C SER A 113 -6.64 23.69 -10.77
N ASP A 114 -7.34 23.98 -11.87
CA ASP A 114 -8.80 23.94 -11.92
C ASP A 114 -9.32 22.51 -11.61
N GLU A 115 -8.60 21.50 -12.06
CA GLU A 115 -8.91 20.10 -11.85
C GLU A 115 -8.84 19.72 -10.36
N GLU A 116 -7.82 20.18 -9.65
CA GLU A 116 -7.65 19.96 -8.22
C GLU A 116 -8.73 20.69 -7.42
N GLN A 117 -9.05 21.94 -7.80
CA GLN A 117 -10.10 22.71 -7.15
C GLN A 117 -11.49 22.06 -7.29
N GLU A 118 -11.79 21.44 -8.42
CA GLU A 118 -13.04 20.71 -8.63
C GLU A 118 -13.13 19.48 -7.70
N LEU A 119 -12.05 18.72 -7.58
CA LEU A 119 -11.98 17.55 -6.70
C LEU A 119 -12.07 17.88 -5.20
N ILE A 120 -11.57 19.05 -4.78
CA ILE A 120 -11.65 19.48 -3.38
C ILE A 120 -13.08 19.88 -2.98
N GLN A 121 -13.92 20.22 -3.95
CA GLN A 121 -15.32 20.61 -3.71
C GLN A 121 -16.31 19.43 -3.73
N GLU A 122 -15.85 18.25 -4.13
CA GLU A 122 -16.66 17.03 -4.20
C GLU A 122 -16.77 16.33 -2.83
#